data_5cbd30507c42092d2fa47b3c5efa6da2
#
_entry.id   5cbd30507c42092d2fa47b3c5efa6da2
#
_cell.length_a   1.000
_cell.length_b   1.000
_cell.length_c   1.000
_cell.angle_alpha   90.00
_cell.angle_beta   90.00
_cell.angle_gamma   90.00
#
_symmetry.space_group_name_H-M   'P 1'
#
loop_
_entity.id
_entity.type
_entity.pdbx_description
1 polymer ?
#
loop_
_entity_poly.entity_id
_entity_poly.type
_entity_poly.pdbx_seq_one_letter_code
_entity_poly.pdbx_strand_id
1 'polypeptide(L)'
;MALMAVLLPGALAVDLNVDVGFYFKQSRGGTCTLASAAMMLRRRAYLDGMDSWVDVTENGIKSTAWSGGLSHSFTYNDMHVGYATLPSGKAAKTGALVSILAEHPEGIVLYDRTRPHAVLLTDYTDGVFYCSDPSNGVASGRVPLSAASISIGGASCYWYITEDGNDDGLELLEEAVQAEEAAAETETTAETEAAAGEESGSQDWWTSLFG
;
A
#
# COMPACT_ATOMS: atom_id res chain seq x y z
N MET A 1 -34.08 -28.89 -21.42
CA MET A 1 -33.30 -27.68 -21.68
C MET A 1 -31.91 -27.87 -21.10
N ALA A 2 -30.91 -28.03 -21.95
CA ALA A 2 -29.52 -28.19 -21.51
C ALA A 2 -28.89 -26.79 -21.33
N LEU A 3 -28.46 -26.46 -20.13
CA LEU A 3 -27.76 -25.25 -19.81
C LEU A 3 -26.34 -25.42 -20.34
N MET A 4 -25.99 -24.79 -21.47
CA MET A 4 -24.61 -24.66 -21.93
C MET A 4 -23.90 -23.66 -21.02
N ALA A 5 -23.05 -24.17 -20.14
CA ALA A 5 -22.06 -23.32 -19.45
C ALA A 5 -21.04 -22.83 -20.50
N VAL A 6 -21.12 -21.57 -20.84
CA VAL A 6 -20.06 -20.87 -21.60
C VAL A 6 -18.87 -20.77 -20.67
N LEU A 7 -17.88 -21.65 -20.85
CA LEU A 7 -16.55 -21.47 -20.28
C LEU A 7 -15.93 -20.25 -20.98
N LEU A 8 -15.96 -19.10 -20.32
CA LEU A 8 -15.10 -17.98 -20.70
C LEU A 8 -13.65 -18.47 -20.64
N PRO A 9 -12.86 -18.29 -21.71
CA PRO A 9 -11.43 -18.56 -21.62
C PRO A 9 -10.88 -17.72 -20.48
N GLY A 10 -10.39 -18.38 -19.43
CA GLY A 10 -9.72 -17.71 -18.34
C GLY A 10 -8.58 -16.88 -18.93
N ALA A 11 -8.70 -15.57 -18.88
CA ALA A 11 -7.55 -14.71 -19.13
C ALA A 11 -6.47 -15.20 -18.17
N LEU A 12 -5.34 -15.66 -18.72
CA LEU A 12 -4.18 -16.02 -17.91
C LEU A 12 -3.85 -14.74 -17.12
N ALA A 13 -3.94 -14.82 -15.80
CA ALA A 13 -3.58 -13.71 -14.95
C ALA A 13 -2.12 -13.34 -15.28
N VAL A 14 -1.93 -12.18 -15.89
CA VAL A 14 -0.60 -11.71 -16.25
C VAL A 14 0.14 -11.41 -14.95
N ASP A 15 1.29 -12.05 -14.78
CA ASP A 15 2.14 -11.77 -13.62
C ASP A 15 2.88 -10.44 -13.85
N LEU A 16 2.28 -9.36 -13.40
CA LEU A 16 2.86 -8.02 -13.44
C LEU A 16 4.20 -7.90 -12.69
N ASN A 17 4.55 -8.90 -11.89
CA ASN A 17 5.73 -8.84 -11.03
C ASN A 17 6.99 -9.37 -11.71
N VAL A 18 6.86 -10.07 -12.83
CA VAL A 18 7.99 -10.62 -13.60
C VAL A 18 8.29 -9.82 -14.87
N ASP A 19 7.37 -8.98 -15.33
CA ASP A 19 7.60 -8.20 -16.54
C ASP A 19 8.41 -6.94 -16.24
N VAL A 20 9.60 -6.86 -16.81
CA VAL A 20 10.53 -5.72 -16.65
C VAL A 20 10.13 -4.49 -17.48
N GLY A 21 9.23 -4.64 -18.45
CA GLY A 21 8.77 -3.54 -19.31
C GLY A 21 8.01 -2.45 -18.56
N PHE A 22 7.49 -2.76 -17.36
CA PHE A 22 6.78 -1.78 -16.54
C PHE A 22 7.71 -0.84 -15.78
N TYR A 23 8.96 -1.22 -15.54
CA TYR A 23 9.86 -0.55 -14.62
C TYR A 23 10.94 0.24 -15.35
N PHE A 24 11.31 1.39 -14.78
CA PHE A 24 12.38 2.22 -15.32
C PHE A 24 13.00 3.10 -14.22
N LYS A 25 14.21 3.58 -14.49
CA LYS A 25 14.93 4.47 -13.61
C LYS A 25 14.42 5.90 -13.76
N GLN A 26 14.33 6.64 -12.64
CA GLN A 26 14.03 8.08 -12.67
C GLN A 26 15.03 8.85 -13.56
N SER A 27 14.54 9.84 -14.29
CA SER A 27 15.33 10.59 -15.26
C SER A 27 16.39 11.48 -14.59
N ARG A 28 16.13 11.92 -13.34
CA ARG A 28 17.03 12.78 -12.56
C ARG A 28 16.78 12.64 -11.06
N GLY A 29 17.70 13.16 -10.23
CA GLY A 29 17.49 13.24 -8.79
C GLY A 29 16.25 14.06 -8.43
N GLY A 30 15.48 13.61 -7.42
CA GLY A 30 14.28 14.30 -6.93
C GLY A 30 12.98 13.99 -7.71
N THR A 31 12.99 13.13 -8.73
CA THR A 31 11.78 12.73 -9.46
C THR A 31 11.31 11.31 -9.14
N CYS A 32 11.69 10.77 -8.00
CA CYS A 32 11.32 9.40 -7.60
C CYS A 32 9.79 9.19 -7.54
N THR A 33 9.03 10.15 -6.99
CA THR A 33 7.57 10.07 -6.95
C THR A 33 6.97 10.09 -8.35
N LEU A 34 7.47 10.94 -9.25
CA LEU A 34 6.98 11.04 -10.62
C LEU A 34 7.27 9.76 -11.41
N ALA A 35 8.49 9.21 -11.27
CA ALA A 35 8.86 7.95 -11.92
C ALA A 35 8.03 6.78 -11.38
N SER A 36 7.82 6.69 -10.07
CA SER A 36 6.98 5.66 -9.47
C SER A 36 5.52 5.77 -9.92
N ALA A 37 4.97 6.98 -10.02
CA ALA A 37 3.63 7.21 -10.54
C ALA A 37 3.50 6.79 -12.02
N ALA A 38 4.50 7.10 -12.84
CA ALA A 38 4.48 6.67 -14.24
C ALA A 38 4.56 5.14 -14.37
N MET A 39 5.31 4.45 -13.51
CA MET A 39 5.34 2.98 -13.48
C MET A 39 3.99 2.39 -13.03
N MET A 40 3.33 2.97 -12.01
CA MET A 40 1.99 2.59 -11.57
C MET A 40 0.97 2.73 -12.70
N LEU A 41 0.90 3.90 -13.33
CA LEU A 41 0.00 4.18 -14.45
C LEU A 41 0.28 3.27 -15.64
N ARG A 42 1.56 2.93 -15.92
CA ARG A 42 1.92 1.98 -16.97
C ARG A 42 1.37 0.58 -16.71
N ARG A 43 1.45 0.11 -15.48
CA ARG A 43 0.89 -1.19 -15.07
C ARG A 43 -0.64 -1.18 -15.17
N ARG A 44 -1.29 -0.11 -14.75
CA ARG A 44 -2.74 0.05 -14.88
C ARG A 44 -3.17 0.07 -16.35
N ALA A 45 -2.55 0.89 -17.17
CA ALA A 45 -2.83 0.95 -18.61
C ALA A 45 -2.71 -0.43 -19.28
N TYR A 46 -1.74 -1.23 -18.86
CA TYR A 46 -1.60 -2.61 -19.33
C TYR A 46 -2.76 -3.50 -18.86
N LEU A 47 -3.16 -3.41 -17.59
CA LEU A 47 -4.31 -4.15 -17.05
C LEU A 47 -5.61 -3.78 -17.76
N ASP A 48 -5.77 -2.53 -18.14
CA ASP A 48 -6.92 -2.02 -18.89
C ASP A 48 -6.87 -2.40 -20.39
N GLY A 49 -5.82 -3.13 -20.82
CA GLY A 49 -5.67 -3.58 -22.21
C GLY A 49 -5.30 -2.46 -23.19
N MET A 50 -4.70 -1.37 -22.72
CA MET A 50 -4.27 -0.25 -23.56
C MET A 50 -2.99 -0.61 -24.32
N ASP A 51 -3.03 -0.70 -25.64
CA ASP A 51 -1.86 -1.00 -26.48
C ASP A 51 -0.71 0.01 -26.27
N SER A 52 -1.04 1.26 -25.94
CA SER A 52 -0.08 2.35 -25.72
C SER A 52 0.52 2.37 -24.30
N TRP A 53 0.34 1.33 -23.49
CA TRP A 53 0.85 1.32 -22.11
C TRP A 53 2.37 1.59 -22.02
N VAL A 54 3.14 1.20 -23.02
CA VAL A 54 4.59 1.45 -23.09
C VAL A 54 4.94 2.94 -23.21
N ASP A 55 4.01 3.77 -23.69
CA ASP A 55 4.20 5.21 -23.89
C ASP A 55 4.01 6.02 -22.60
N VAL A 56 3.47 5.39 -21.56
CA VAL A 56 3.37 6.01 -20.23
C VAL A 56 4.77 6.17 -19.64
N THR A 57 5.25 7.40 -19.57
CA THR A 57 6.60 7.74 -19.12
C THR A 57 6.60 8.87 -18.13
N GLU A 58 7.70 9.03 -17.39
CA GLU A 58 7.91 10.16 -16.46
C GLU A 58 7.67 11.53 -17.15
N ASN A 59 8.15 11.71 -18.35
CA ASN A 59 7.94 12.95 -19.11
C ASN A 59 6.49 13.08 -19.60
N GLY A 60 5.84 11.99 -19.97
CA GLY A 60 4.46 11.98 -20.46
C GLY A 60 3.47 12.48 -19.41
N ILE A 61 3.61 12.04 -18.16
CA ILE A 61 2.70 12.44 -17.08
C ILE A 61 3.07 13.80 -16.45
N LYS A 62 4.25 14.33 -16.71
CA LYS A 62 4.81 15.47 -15.99
C LYS A 62 3.94 16.72 -16.06
N SER A 63 3.33 17.00 -17.21
CA SER A 63 2.51 18.21 -17.40
C SER A 63 1.26 18.25 -16.54
N THR A 64 0.70 17.09 -16.20
CA THR A 64 -0.51 16.96 -15.37
C THR A 64 -0.19 16.64 -13.91
N ALA A 65 0.86 15.88 -13.67
CA ALA A 65 1.17 15.28 -12.37
C ALA A 65 2.17 16.07 -11.52
N TRP A 66 2.87 17.10 -12.08
CA TRP A 66 4.01 17.69 -11.40
C TRP A 66 3.95 19.22 -11.28
N SER A 67 3.98 19.70 -10.04
CA SER A 67 4.08 21.13 -9.70
C SER A 67 5.11 21.34 -8.58
N GLY A 68 6.41 21.07 -8.89
CA GLY A 68 7.47 21.09 -7.88
C GLY A 68 7.55 19.83 -6.98
N GLY A 69 6.57 18.98 -7.07
CA GLY A 69 6.39 17.67 -6.45
C GLY A 69 5.26 16.94 -7.17
N LEU A 70 5.04 15.66 -6.86
CA LEU A 70 3.88 14.94 -7.36
C LEU A 70 2.60 15.55 -6.77
N SER A 71 1.64 15.91 -7.63
CA SER A 71 0.33 16.43 -7.22
C SER A 71 -0.42 15.39 -6.40
N HIS A 72 -1.19 15.81 -5.38
CA HIS A 72 -1.98 14.88 -4.58
C HIS A 72 -3.08 14.21 -5.41
N SER A 73 -3.65 14.94 -6.37
CA SER A 73 -4.63 14.40 -7.30
C SER A 73 -4.31 14.88 -8.72
N PHE A 74 -4.42 13.99 -9.69
CA PHE A 74 -4.27 14.30 -11.11
C PHE A 74 -4.91 13.21 -11.97
N THR A 75 -5.16 13.52 -13.24
CA THR A 75 -5.68 12.58 -14.22
C THR A 75 -4.71 12.44 -15.39
N TYR A 76 -4.49 11.22 -15.85
CA TYR A 76 -3.70 10.92 -17.04
C TYR A 76 -4.35 9.78 -17.83
N ASN A 77 -4.74 10.05 -19.10
CA ASN A 77 -5.43 9.09 -19.97
C ASN A 77 -6.62 8.41 -19.26
N ASP A 78 -7.52 9.20 -18.71
CA ASP A 78 -8.71 8.80 -17.94
C ASP A 78 -8.42 7.98 -16.66
N MET A 79 -7.16 7.74 -16.32
CA MET A 79 -6.78 7.18 -15.02
C MET A 79 -6.67 8.30 -13.98
N HIS A 80 -7.50 8.22 -12.96
CA HIS A 80 -7.49 9.17 -11.85
C HIS A 80 -6.55 8.69 -10.76
N VAL A 81 -5.70 9.57 -10.26
CA VAL A 81 -4.76 9.28 -9.16
C VAL A 81 -5.15 10.11 -7.95
N GLY A 82 -5.35 9.44 -6.84
CA GLY A 82 -5.59 10.00 -5.53
C GLY A 82 -4.37 9.90 -4.61
N TYR A 83 -4.48 10.51 -3.43
CA TYR A 83 -3.45 10.57 -2.42
C TYR A 83 -4.06 10.32 -1.05
N ALA A 84 -3.38 9.52 -0.22
CA ALA A 84 -3.78 9.33 1.16
C ALA A 84 -2.56 9.26 2.10
N THR A 85 -2.81 9.48 3.39
CA THR A 85 -1.81 9.33 4.45
C THR A 85 -1.92 7.96 5.10
N LEU A 86 -0.80 7.45 5.59
CA LEU A 86 -0.78 6.19 6.33
C LEU A 86 -1.03 6.42 7.82
N PRO A 87 -1.63 5.45 8.52
CA PRO A 87 -1.83 5.49 9.96
C PRO A 87 -0.49 5.57 10.71
N SER A 88 -0.53 5.87 12.00
CA SER A 88 0.64 5.87 12.87
C SER A 88 1.03 4.44 13.27
N GLY A 89 2.32 4.22 13.49
CA GLY A 89 2.84 2.93 13.93
C GLY A 89 3.12 1.94 12.78
N LYS A 90 4.17 1.12 12.97
CA LYS A 90 4.63 0.20 11.91
C LYS A 90 3.64 -0.93 11.64
N ALA A 91 2.99 -1.47 12.69
CA ALA A 91 2.03 -2.57 12.54
C ALA A 91 0.79 -2.11 11.76
N ALA A 92 0.18 -0.97 12.17
CA ALA A 92 -0.96 -0.38 11.48
C ALA A 92 -0.65 -0.05 10.01
N LYS A 93 0.51 0.55 9.73
CA LYS A 93 0.96 0.78 8.35
C LYS A 93 1.07 -0.52 7.55
N THR A 94 1.60 -1.58 8.18
CA THR A 94 1.73 -2.89 7.51
C THR A 94 0.36 -3.44 7.14
N GLY A 95 -0.60 -3.45 8.08
CA GLY A 95 -1.96 -3.92 7.83
C GLY A 95 -2.64 -3.12 6.72
N ALA A 96 -2.63 -1.79 6.82
CA ALA A 96 -3.21 -0.91 5.82
C ALA A 96 -2.61 -1.16 4.41
N LEU A 97 -1.28 -1.23 4.29
CA LEU A 97 -0.63 -1.47 3.00
C LEU A 97 -0.94 -2.84 2.39
N VAL A 98 -1.13 -3.88 3.22
CA VAL A 98 -1.55 -5.20 2.74
C VAL A 98 -2.96 -5.12 2.14
N SER A 99 -3.91 -4.46 2.83
CA SER A 99 -5.27 -4.28 2.33
C SER A 99 -5.30 -3.47 1.03
N ILE A 100 -4.60 -2.34 1.00
CA ILE A 100 -4.53 -1.47 -0.18
C ILE A 100 -3.97 -2.23 -1.40
N LEU A 101 -2.89 -2.98 -1.24
CA LEU A 101 -2.29 -3.75 -2.35
C LEU A 101 -3.18 -4.88 -2.86
N ALA A 102 -4.10 -5.39 -2.04
CA ALA A 102 -5.08 -6.38 -2.49
C ALA A 102 -6.10 -5.79 -3.47
N GLU A 103 -6.36 -4.47 -3.38
CA GLU A 103 -7.31 -3.74 -4.22
C GLU A 103 -6.61 -3.08 -5.43
N HIS A 104 -5.29 -2.85 -5.34
CA HIS A 104 -4.50 -2.17 -6.36
C HIS A 104 -3.43 -3.09 -6.99
N PRO A 105 -3.81 -3.99 -7.92
CA PRO A 105 -2.86 -4.89 -8.58
C PRO A 105 -1.79 -4.16 -9.40
N GLU A 106 -2.05 -2.93 -9.83
CA GLU A 106 -1.06 -2.05 -10.45
C GLU A 106 0.02 -1.58 -9.46
N GLY A 107 -0.23 -1.72 -8.15
CA GLY A 107 0.62 -1.21 -7.08
C GLY A 107 0.33 0.24 -6.72
N ILE A 108 1.05 0.76 -5.73
CA ILE A 108 0.90 2.13 -5.23
C ILE A 108 2.25 2.85 -5.15
N VAL A 109 2.25 4.16 -5.24
CA VAL A 109 3.45 4.98 -4.98
C VAL A 109 3.59 5.19 -3.48
N LEU A 110 4.54 4.55 -2.85
CA LEU A 110 4.81 4.70 -1.41
C LEU A 110 5.93 5.72 -1.17
N TYR A 111 5.70 6.70 -0.27
CA TYR A 111 6.67 7.74 0.06
C TYR A 111 7.12 7.65 1.52
N ASP A 112 8.44 7.62 1.73
CA ASP A 112 9.09 7.73 3.05
C ASP A 112 9.54 9.17 3.29
N ARG A 113 8.90 9.86 4.26
CA ARG A 113 9.25 11.24 4.62
C ARG A 113 10.54 11.33 5.42
N THR A 114 10.92 10.27 6.14
CA THR A 114 12.14 10.24 6.94
C THR A 114 13.40 10.10 6.09
N ARG A 115 13.23 9.52 4.91
CA ARG A 115 14.24 9.40 3.86
C ARG A 115 13.61 9.86 2.56
N PRO A 116 13.53 11.19 2.28
CA PRO A 116 12.72 11.74 1.18
C PRO A 116 12.90 10.96 -0.14
N HIS A 117 12.14 9.88 -0.29
CA HIS A 117 12.21 8.96 -1.41
C HIS A 117 10.88 8.22 -1.60
N ALA A 118 10.59 7.84 -2.83
CA ALA A 118 9.43 7.06 -3.20
C ALA A 118 9.82 5.85 -4.05
N VAL A 119 9.02 4.80 -3.91
CA VAL A 119 9.08 3.59 -4.75
C VAL A 119 7.69 3.25 -5.25
N LEU A 120 7.60 2.47 -6.31
CA LEU A 120 6.38 1.74 -6.63
C LEU A 120 6.33 0.49 -5.76
N LEU A 121 5.44 0.45 -4.76
CA LEU A 121 5.14 -0.75 -3.99
C LEU A 121 4.20 -1.63 -4.83
N THR A 122 4.61 -2.87 -5.11
CA THR A 122 3.93 -3.71 -6.11
C THR A 122 3.02 -4.76 -5.52
N ASP A 123 3.43 -5.40 -4.42
CA ASP A 123 2.72 -6.51 -3.81
C ASP A 123 3.27 -6.89 -2.44
N TYR A 124 2.50 -7.73 -1.75
CA TYR A 124 2.89 -8.39 -0.51
C TYR A 124 2.75 -9.90 -0.68
N THR A 125 3.84 -10.62 -0.64
CA THR A 125 3.88 -12.08 -0.86
C THR A 125 4.76 -12.74 0.19
N ASP A 126 4.27 -13.80 0.82
CA ASP A 126 4.99 -14.58 1.84
C ASP A 126 5.56 -13.74 3.00
N GLY A 127 4.83 -12.73 3.44
CA GLY A 127 5.25 -11.86 4.54
C GLY A 127 6.24 -10.76 4.12
N VAL A 128 6.52 -10.60 2.82
CA VAL A 128 7.48 -9.65 2.27
C VAL A 128 6.80 -8.66 1.34
N PHE A 129 7.01 -7.36 1.56
CA PHE A 129 6.67 -6.34 0.58
C PHE A 129 7.71 -6.30 -0.53
N TYR A 130 7.23 -6.15 -1.76
CA TYR A 130 8.05 -5.97 -2.95
C TYR A 130 7.81 -4.62 -3.58
N CYS A 131 8.81 -4.10 -4.26
CA CYS A 131 8.74 -2.80 -4.91
C CYS A 131 9.67 -2.70 -6.11
N SER A 132 9.47 -1.65 -6.93
CA SER A 132 10.47 -1.15 -7.87
C SER A 132 10.98 0.21 -7.38
N ASP A 133 12.29 0.32 -7.17
CA ASP A 133 12.95 1.55 -6.69
C ASP A 133 13.55 2.31 -7.88
N PRO A 134 12.98 3.48 -8.25
CA PRO A 134 13.42 4.22 -9.43
C PRO A 134 14.81 4.86 -9.28
N SER A 135 15.34 4.98 -8.07
CA SER A 135 16.70 5.53 -7.84
C SER A 135 17.79 4.49 -8.00
N ASN A 136 17.45 3.21 -7.86
CA ASN A 136 18.40 2.12 -7.92
C ASN A 136 18.81 1.84 -9.38
N GLY A 137 20.09 1.54 -9.61
CA GLY A 137 20.57 1.12 -10.93
C GLY A 137 19.95 -0.19 -11.44
N VAL A 138 19.22 -0.93 -10.57
CA VAL A 138 18.44 -2.14 -10.85
C VAL A 138 16.95 -1.80 -11.00
N ALA A 139 16.64 -0.61 -11.48
CA ALA A 139 15.26 -0.11 -11.68
C ALA A 139 14.39 -0.93 -12.65
N SER A 140 14.90 -2.02 -13.16
CA SER A 140 14.24 -2.88 -14.14
C SER A 140 13.64 -4.14 -13.50
N GLY A 141 13.19 -4.08 -12.24
CA GLY A 141 12.66 -5.29 -11.63
C GLY A 141 12.01 -5.07 -10.28
N ARG A 142 11.26 -6.07 -9.89
CA ARG A 142 10.65 -6.23 -8.57
C ARG A 142 11.72 -6.72 -7.59
N VAL A 143 11.93 -6.00 -6.51
CA VAL A 143 12.87 -6.34 -5.44
C VAL A 143 12.16 -6.31 -4.09
N PRO A 144 12.62 -7.06 -3.07
CA PRO A 144 12.11 -6.89 -1.71
C PRO A 144 12.29 -5.45 -1.24
N LEU A 145 11.30 -4.90 -0.53
CA LEU A 145 11.35 -3.53 -0.01
C LEU A 145 12.57 -3.29 0.89
N SER A 146 13.08 -4.33 1.53
CA SER A 146 14.31 -4.27 2.34
C SER A 146 15.56 -3.92 1.53
N ALA A 147 15.54 -4.10 0.21
CA ALA A 147 16.61 -3.71 -0.70
C ALA A 147 16.47 -2.28 -1.24
N ALA A 148 15.34 -1.63 -0.99
CA ALA A 148 15.08 -0.25 -1.39
C ALA A 148 15.56 0.75 -0.32
N SER A 149 15.56 2.02 -0.71
CA SER A 149 16.03 3.12 0.15
C SER A 149 14.97 3.61 1.15
N ILE A 150 13.81 2.96 1.24
CA ILE A 150 12.71 3.31 2.16
C ILE A 150 12.38 2.19 3.13
N SER A 151 11.52 2.50 4.11
CA SER A 151 11.03 1.52 5.08
C SER A 151 9.55 1.75 5.40
N ILE A 152 8.82 0.69 5.80
CA ILE A 152 7.43 0.81 6.26
C ILE A 152 7.32 1.79 7.45
N GLY A 153 8.25 1.73 8.39
CA GLY A 153 8.26 2.63 9.56
C GLY A 153 8.35 4.11 9.18
N GLY A 154 9.14 4.44 8.16
CA GLY A 154 9.32 5.81 7.66
C GLY A 154 8.26 6.26 6.65
N ALA A 155 7.52 5.31 6.06
CA ALA A 155 6.46 5.61 5.12
C ALA A 155 5.39 6.51 5.75
N SER A 156 4.90 7.50 5.00
CA SER A 156 3.98 8.53 5.50
C SER A 156 2.72 8.69 4.67
N CYS A 157 2.80 8.43 3.39
CA CYS A 157 1.70 8.63 2.46
C CYS A 157 1.92 7.81 1.19
N TYR A 158 0.87 7.71 0.39
CA TYR A 158 0.90 6.98 -0.87
C TYR A 158 -0.02 7.63 -1.90
N TRP A 159 0.19 7.29 -3.18
CA TRP A 159 -0.71 7.58 -4.29
C TRP A 159 -1.18 6.28 -4.89
N TYR A 160 -2.42 6.26 -5.32
CA TYR A 160 -3.11 5.10 -5.86
C TYR A 160 -4.06 5.51 -6.99
N ILE A 161 -4.54 4.58 -7.78
CA ILE A 161 -5.50 4.86 -8.84
C ILE A 161 -6.91 4.68 -8.27
N THR A 162 -7.72 5.74 -8.32
CA THR A 162 -9.11 5.72 -7.87
C THR A 162 -9.99 5.15 -8.99
N GLU A 163 -10.97 4.35 -8.64
CA GLU A 163 -12.02 3.94 -9.56
C GLU A 163 -13.01 5.11 -9.73
N ASP A 164 -13.41 5.40 -10.96
CA ASP A 164 -14.45 6.38 -11.33
C ASP A 164 -14.28 7.83 -10.82
N GLY A 165 -13.05 8.24 -10.47
CA GLY A 165 -12.80 9.59 -9.96
C GLY A 165 -13.38 9.86 -8.56
N ASN A 166 -13.85 8.84 -7.89
CA ASN A 166 -14.34 8.90 -6.53
C ASN A 166 -13.19 8.56 -5.56
N ASP A 167 -13.02 9.37 -4.54
CA ASP A 167 -11.91 9.25 -3.57
C ASP A 167 -12.33 8.30 -2.41
N ASP A 168 -12.80 7.09 -2.76
CA ASP A 168 -13.33 6.12 -1.79
C ASP A 168 -12.23 5.46 -0.93
N GLY A 169 -10.96 5.65 -1.29
CA GLY A 169 -9.82 5.11 -0.52
C GLY A 169 -9.68 5.71 0.89
N LEU A 170 -10.27 6.88 1.14
CA LEU A 170 -10.31 7.47 2.48
C LEU A 170 -11.30 6.76 3.41
N GLU A 171 -12.46 6.32 2.90
CA GLU A 171 -13.45 5.59 3.71
C GLU A 171 -12.91 4.24 4.19
N LEU A 172 -12.25 3.49 3.32
CA LEU A 172 -11.68 2.19 3.66
C LEU A 172 -10.55 2.27 4.71
N LEU A 173 -9.76 3.35 4.66
CA LEU A 173 -8.72 3.61 5.67
C LEU A 173 -9.30 4.03 7.01
N GLU A 174 -10.34 4.87 7.02
CA GLU A 174 -11.03 5.26 8.25
C GLU A 174 -11.72 4.05 8.89
N GLU A 175 -12.32 3.17 8.12
CA GLU A 175 -12.97 1.95 8.61
C GLU A 175 -11.94 0.94 9.15
N ALA A 176 -10.79 0.77 8.48
CA ALA A 176 -9.71 -0.10 8.96
C ALA A 176 -9.05 0.44 10.24
N VAL A 177 -8.84 1.75 10.34
CA VAL A 177 -8.28 2.41 11.54
C VAL A 177 -9.27 2.31 12.71
N GLN A 178 -10.56 2.53 12.48
CA GLN A 178 -11.59 2.40 13.52
C GLN A 178 -11.74 0.96 14.01
N ALA A 179 -11.62 -0.02 13.13
CA ALA A 179 -11.67 -1.44 13.51
C ALA A 179 -10.47 -1.84 14.37
N GLU A 180 -9.28 -1.30 14.11
CA GLU A 180 -8.07 -1.58 14.90
C GLU A 180 -8.08 -0.85 16.25
N GLU A 181 -8.58 0.39 16.32
CA GLU A 181 -8.79 1.10 17.59
C GLU A 181 -9.82 0.39 18.46
N ALA A 182 -10.93 -0.10 17.90
CA ALA A 182 -11.94 -0.86 18.62
C ALA A 182 -11.40 -2.21 19.14
N ALA A 183 -10.52 -2.87 18.39
CA ALA A 183 -9.86 -4.10 18.82
C ALA A 183 -8.86 -3.84 19.95
N ALA A 184 -8.11 -2.76 19.91
CA ALA A 184 -7.16 -2.37 20.95
C ALA A 184 -7.86 -1.99 22.27
N GLU A 185 -9.02 -1.32 22.22
CA GLU A 185 -9.82 -1.00 23.40
C GLU A 185 -10.38 -2.26 24.08
N THR A 186 -10.75 -3.29 23.29
CA THR A 186 -11.25 -4.56 23.82
C THR A 186 -10.16 -5.39 24.50
N GLU A 187 -8.93 -5.37 24.00
CA GLU A 187 -7.80 -6.05 24.68
C GLU A 187 -7.44 -5.35 26.00
N THR A 188 -7.44 -4.03 26.03
CA THR A 188 -7.12 -3.27 27.26
C THR A 188 -8.17 -3.47 28.36
N THR A 189 -9.44 -3.60 28.02
CA THR A 189 -10.50 -3.89 28.99
C THR A 189 -10.43 -5.32 29.52
N ALA A 190 -10.07 -6.29 28.72
CA ALA A 190 -9.91 -7.68 29.14
C ALA A 190 -8.72 -7.87 30.09
N GLU A 191 -7.59 -7.18 29.86
CA GLU A 191 -6.46 -7.19 30.80
C GLU A 191 -6.76 -6.51 32.12
N THR A 192 -7.56 -5.44 32.11
CA THR A 192 -7.96 -4.73 33.35
C THR A 192 -8.93 -5.55 34.21
N GLU A 193 -9.85 -6.28 33.58
CA GLU A 193 -10.77 -7.19 34.32
C GLU A 193 -10.04 -8.42 34.87
N ALA A 194 -9.05 -8.97 34.17
CA ALA A 194 -8.23 -10.08 34.65
C ALA A 194 -7.37 -9.68 35.85
N ALA A 195 -6.81 -8.48 35.87
CA ALA A 195 -6.02 -7.96 37.00
C ALA A 195 -6.86 -7.65 38.23
N ALA A 196 -8.12 -7.24 38.08
CA ALA A 196 -9.03 -6.98 39.18
C ALA A 196 -9.55 -8.26 39.87
N GLY A 197 -9.52 -9.40 39.18
CA GLY A 197 -9.94 -10.70 39.70
C GLY A 197 -8.95 -11.38 40.66
N GLU A 198 -7.67 -11.02 40.62
CA GLU A 198 -6.63 -11.66 41.45
C GLU A 198 -6.43 -11.01 42.84
N GLU A 199 -6.90 -9.80 43.08
CA GLU A 199 -6.72 -9.11 44.37
C GLU A 199 -7.72 -9.52 45.45
N SER A 200 -8.79 -10.26 45.19
CA SER A 200 -9.81 -10.59 46.17
C SER A 200 -9.56 -11.89 46.98
N GLY A 201 -8.46 -12.62 46.69
CA GLY A 201 -8.20 -13.94 47.27
C GLY A 201 -7.13 -14.01 48.40
N SER A 202 -6.48 -12.92 48.81
CA SER A 202 -5.22 -12.98 49.57
C SER A 202 -5.30 -12.48 51.05
N GLN A 203 -6.47 -12.28 51.65
CA GLN A 203 -6.51 -11.71 53.01
C GLN A 203 -6.90 -12.66 54.14
N ASP A 204 -7.29 -13.91 53.94
CA ASP A 204 -7.83 -14.76 55.04
C ASP A 204 -6.89 -15.85 55.58
N TRP A 205 -5.67 -15.99 55.18
CA TRP A 205 -4.78 -17.06 55.68
C TRP A 205 -3.90 -16.65 56.88
N TRP A 206 -3.74 -15.35 57.16
CA TRP A 206 -2.92 -14.86 58.29
C TRP A 206 -3.60 -14.93 59.66
N THR A 207 -4.92 -14.95 59.73
CA THR A 207 -5.66 -15.00 61.00
C THR A 207 -5.76 -16.39 61.64
N SER A 208 -5.40 -17.46 60.89
CA SER A 208 -5.48 -18.84 61.42
C SER A 208 -4.18 -19.35 62.07
N LEU A 209 -3.09 -18.56 62.08
CA LEU A 209 -1.79 -19.03 62.58
C LEU A 209 -1.39 -18.44 63.98
N PHE A 210 -2.15 -17.51 64.52
CA PHE A 210 -1.82 -16.85 65.79
C PHE A 210 -3.05 -16.65 66.70
N GLY A 211 -4.00 -17.59 66.75
CA GLY A 211 -5.07 -17.65 67.69
C GLY A 211 -4.92 -18.85 68.61
#